data_27a1b8fe0e6e2db640d4710fe58e8b4d
#
_entry.id   27a1b8fe0e6e2db640d4710fe58e8b4d
#
_cell.length_a   1.000
_cell.length_b   1.000
_cell.length_c   1.000
_cell.angle_alpha   90.00
_cell.angle_beta   90.00
_cell.angle_gamma   90.00
#
_symmetry.space_group_name_H-M   'P 1'
#
loop_
_entity.id
_entity.type
_entity.pdbx_description
1 polymer ?
#
loop_
_entity_poly.entity_id
_entity_poly.type
_entity_poly.pdbx_seq_one_letter_code
_entity_poly.pdbx_strand_id
1 'polypeptide(L)'
;MNKTLLLMPLLALTTSYSIANTKSTNKHYPLNLSIVHINDHHSHLEPNDLKFVINGKPTAVKIGGYPEVVNEINKMRKNSSRKPLVLHAGDAITGTLYFTLFRGSADAEMMNLTKFDYFTLGNHEFDAGNEGLKKFLDYLKIPVISSNVIPDKKSILKGYWKPYAIKNIRGEKVGIIGLDVVKKTKESSSPGPDIKFTDEIETAQKYANILKRKGVNKIILLSHAGAPKNFEIAQKVTGIDIIVTGDTHWLFGNDDMRKFGLPVMSEYPTKFTSPNGEPVYVVEGWEYSKLIGKLDVKFTKDGIVKQIKGSPVIPYHLDSTFERKDKNGKKYIPTGEEREEILRELAKSKYFTIAKADKKAAVVLSKYMKEKKLLGDKTIGNIAGTIMPGGSDNRIPNTANPKGSVAARFVAETMLTQMRSFGKQSHIDMTIQNSGGVRSNIEPKNWTYNDAYKLLPFSNTLYLLKMSGAEVKQVIEDALEFALCGGSTGAFPYSAGMRYEANQYKDKDGKRIVKMEVKNEQTGEWEPINEEKMYTVGTNAYIAKGKDGYKTFGKIDKERGGEDTFLPDAESFIKFLQLNKSFKTYEDSNVIFHFDKNNEVKKQ
;
A
#
# COMPACT_ATOMS: atom_id res chain seq x y z
N MET A 1 -37.97 -46.65 -84.80
CA MET A 1 -38.20 -45.47 -83.97
C MET A 1 -36.95 -45.25 -83.07
N ASN A 2 -35.99 -44.52 -83.58
CA ASN A 2 -34.75 -44.25 -82.92
C ASN A 2 -34.82 -42.83 -82.30
N LYS A 3 -34.66 -42.72 -81.02
CA LYS A 3 -34.50 -41.41 -80.33
C LYS A 3 -32.99 -41.18 -80.09
N THR A 4 -32.49 -40.20 -80.83
CA THR A 4 -31.14 -39.69 -80.70
C THR A 4 -31.05 -38.75 -79.49
N LEU A 5 -30.22 -39.06 -78.53
CA LEU A 5 -29.93 -38.19 -77.36
C LEU A 5 -28.75 -37.26 -77.70
N LEU A 6 -28.99 -35.94 -77.71
CA LEU A 6 -27.95 -34.93 -77.88
C LEU A 6 -27.30 -34.70 -76.51
N LEU A 7 -25.99 -34.97 -76.33
CA LEU A 7 -25.19 -34.53 -75.19
C LEU A 7 -24.66 -33.12 -75.49
N MET A 8 -25.04 -32.16 -74.65
CA MET A 8 -24.35 -30.86 -74.54
C MET A 8 -23.22 -30.92 -73.54
N PRO A 9 -22.06 -30.37 -73.81
CA PRO A 9 -20.98 -30.28 -72.83
C PRO A 9 -21.19 -29.09 -71.86
N LEU A 10 -21.21 -29.35 -70.58
CA LEU A 10 -21.26 -28.37 -69.49
C LEU A 10 -19.90 -27.69 -69.36
N LEU A 11 -19.77 -26.43 -69.74
CA LEU A 11 -18.59 -25.61 -69.57
C LEU A 11 -18.56 -25.11 -68.13
N ALA A 12 -17.69 -25.70 -67.28
CA ALA A 12 -17.49 -25.25 -65.93
C ALA A 12 -16.57 -23.99 -65.88
N LEU A 13 -17.19 -22.81 -65.70
CA LEU A 13 -16.41 -21.61 -65.35
C LEU A 13 -15.90 -21.69 -63.92
N THR A 14 -14.63 -21.97 -63.72
CA THR A 14 -13.95 -21.81 -62.45
C THR A 14 -13.58 -20.34 -62.26
N THR A 15 -14.40 -19.57 -61.54
CA THR A 15 -14.02 -18.24 -61.04
C THR A 15 -13.07 -18.39 -59.90
N SER A 16 -11.77 -18.18 -60.16
CA SER A 16 -10.74 -18.06 -59.15
C SER A 16 -10.95 -16.78 -58.36
N TYR A 17 -11.54 -16.89 -57.17
CA TYR A 17 -11.52 -15.79 -56.19
C TYR A 17 -10.10 -15.64 -55.65
N SER A 18 -9.34 -14.70 -56.19
CA SER A 18 -8.13 -14.19 -55.59
C SER A 18 -8.51 -13.44 -54.29
N ILE A 19 -8.38 -14.10 -53.15
CA ILE A 19 -8.42 -13.42 -51.86
C ILE A 19 -7.18 -12.52 -51.84
N ALA A 20 -7.37 -11.26 -52.21
CA ALA A 20 -6.37 -10.23 -52.00
C ALA A 20 -6.18 -10.08 -50.49
N ASN A 21 -5.11 -10.71 -49.98
CA ASN A 21 -4.64 -10.53 -48.61
C ASN A 21 -4.12 -9.09 -48.51
N THR A 22 -5.01 -8.12 -48.32
CA THR A 22 -4.65 -6.75 -47.99
C THR A 22 -4.03 -6.78 -46.62
N LYS A 23 -2.71 -7.06 -46.55
CA LYS A 23 -1.88 -6.66 -45.42
C LYS A 23 -2.06 -5.16 -45.28
N SER A 24 -2.96 -4.75 -44.39
CA SER A 24 -3.01 -3.38 -43.91
C SER A 24 -1.61 -3.10 -43.31
N THR A 25 -0.75 -2.48 -44.09
CA THR A 25 0.53 -1.96 -43.60
C THR A 25 0.20 -0.78 -42.72
N ASN A 26 -0.07 -1.06 -41.43
CA ASN A 26 -0.18 -0.01 -40.41
C ASN A 26 1.13 0.79 -40.43
N LYS A 27 1.10 1.96 -41.08
CA LYS A 27 2.25 2.84 -41.15
C LYS A 27 2.46 3.46 -39.76
N HIS A 28 3.53 3.08 -39.08
CA HIS A 28 3.90 3.64 -37.77
C HIS A 28 4.86 4.82 -37.93
N TYR A 29 4.75 5.75 -36.99
CA TYR A 29 5.61 6.93 -36.93
C TYR A 29 6.31 7.00 -35.57
N PRO A 30 7.47 7.68 -35.46
CA PRO A 30 8.10 7.99 -34.18
C PRO A 30 7.13 8.80 -33.31
N LEU A 31 7.09 8.50 -32.01
CA LEU A 31 6.22 9.20 -31.07
C LEU A 31 7.04 9.77 -29.91
N ASN A 32 6.81 11.05 -29.61
CA ASN A 32 7.25 11.63 -28.34
C ASN A 32 6.04 11.70 -27.40
N LEU A 33 6.14 11.02 -26.28
CA LEU A 33 5.06 10.88 -25.29
C LEU A 33 5.54 11.39 -23.91
N SER A 34 4.72 12.19 -23.25
CA SER A 34 4.88 12.50 -21.84
C SER A 34 3.87 11.67 -21.03
N ILE A 35 4.34 11.01 -19.99
CA ILE A 35 3.52 10.23 -19.04
C ILE A 35 3.65 10.88 -17.67
N VAL A 36 2.53 11.11 -17.00
CA VAL A 36 2.46 11.57 -15.63
C VAL A 36 1.68 10.54 -14.82
N HIS A 37 2.14 10.19 -13.64
CA HIS A 37 1.48 9.15 -12.86
C HIS A 37 1.59 9.38 -11.36
N ILE A 38 0.65 8.79 -10.64
CA ILE A 38 0.68 8.50 -9.21
C ILE A 38 0.18 7.08 -8.97
N ASN A 39 0.36 6.58 -7.77
CA ASN A 39 -0.13 5.29 -7.27
C ASN A 39 -0.36 5.40 -5.76
N ASP A 40 -1.03 4.40 -5.16
CA ASP A 40 -1.07 4.15 -3.72
C ASP A 40 -1.35 5.41 -2.88
N HIS A 41 -2.37 6.20 -3.28
CA HIS A 41 -2.67 7.39 -2.48
C HIS A 41 -3.48 7.07 -1.22
N HIS A 42 -4.14 5.91 -1.15
CA HIS A 42 -4.72 5.34 0.06
C HIS A 42 -5.51 6.33 0.91
N SER A 43 -6.40 7.09 0.27
CA SER A 43 -7.17 8.14 0.94
C SER A 43 -6.33 9.17 1.73
N HIS A 44 -5.01 9.26 1.49
CA HIS A 44 -4.17 10.32 2.03
C HIS A 44 -4.36 11.60 1.22
N LEU A 45 -5.41 12.34 1.56
CA LEU A 45 -5.82 13.55 0.85
C LEU A 45 -5.16 14.82 1.40
N GLU A 46 -4.75 14.80 2.67
CA GLU A 46 -4.03 15.90 3.34
C GLU A 46 -2.51 15.76 3.15
N PRO A 47 -1.73 16.84 3.31
CA PRO A 47 -0.27 16.78 3.29
C PRO A 47 0.31 15.86 4.37
N ASN A 48 1.49 15.31 4.10
CA ASN A 48 2.20 14.39 4.97
C ASN A 48 3.41 15.07 5.62
N ASP A 49 3.67 14.81 6.90
CA ASP A 49 4.90 15.18 7.56
C ASP A 49 5.98 14.12 7.35
N LEU A 50 7.15 14.54 6.84
CA LEU A 50 8.26 13.65 6.55
C LEU A 50 9.58 14.24 7.07
N LYS A 51 10.50 13.39 7.51
CA LYS A 51 11.84 13.81 7.92
C LYS A 51 12.80 13.81 6.74
N PHE A 52 13.33 14.97 6.41
CA PHE A 52 14.43 15.15 5.49
C PHE A 52 15.75 15.34 6.24
N VAL A 53 16.86 15.05 5.61
CA VAL A 53 18.19 15.46 6.08
C VAL A 53 18.60 16.71 5.30
N ILE A 54 18.62 17.86 5.98
CA ILE A 54 18.97 19.15 5.37
C ILE A 54 20.17 19.72 6.13
N ASN A 55 21.30 19.92 5.42
CA ASN A 55 22.58 20.31 6.00
C ASN A 55 22.99 19.40 7.16
N GLY A 56 22.84 18.06 6.97
CA GLY A 56 23.18 17.04 7.96
C GLY A 56 22.23 16.95 9.16
N LYS A 57 21.16 17.78 9.22
CA LYS A 57 20.20 17.79 10.34
C LYS A 57 18.85 17.18 9.92
N PRO A 58 18.31 16.20 10.67
CA PRO A 58 16.94 15.74 10.49
C PRO A 58 15.96 16.91 10.65
N THR A 59 15.13 17.13 9.65
CA THR A 59 14.22 18.29 9.56
C THR A 59 12.84 17.80 9.11
N ALA A 60 11.79 18.11 9.88
CA ALA A 60 10.43 17.81 9.48
C ALA A 60 10.00 18.74 8.34
N VAL A 61 9.53 18.16 7.24
CA VAL A 61 9.03 18.90 6.07
C VAL A 61 7.64 18.37 5.73
N LYS A 62 6.68 19.25 5.59
CA LYS A 62 5.33 18.91 5.10
C LYS A 62 5.37 18.80 3.58
N ILE A 63 4.92 17.67 3.03
CA ILE A 63 4.98 17.37 1.59
C ILE A 63 3.66 16.80 1.07
N GLY A 64 3.49 16.86 -0.26
CA GLY A 64 2.36 16.28 -0.96
C GLY A 64 1.04 16.99 -0.64
N GLY A 65 -0.02 16.19 -0.56
CA GLY A 65 -1.40 16.62 -0.47
C GLY A 65 -2.10 16.50 -1.82
N TYR A 66 -3.33 16.00 -1.81
CA TYR A 66 -4.03 15.71 -3.07
C TYR A 66 -4.41 16.98 -3.87
N PRO A 67 -4.85 18.10 -3.25
CA PRO A 67 -5.05 19.36 -3.97
C PRO A 67 -3.77 19.88 -4.65
N GLU A 68 -2.59 19.62 -4.07
CA GLU A 68 -1.29 19.95 -4.62
C GLU A 68 -0.95 19.06 -5.82
N VAL A 69 -1.24 17.76 -5.71
CA VAL A 69 -1.12 16.81 -6.84
C VAL A 69 -1.97 17.27 -8.03
N VAL A 70 -3.25 17.64 -7.79
CA VAL A 70 -4.14 18.16 -8.84
C VAL A 70 -3.52 19.39 -9.52
N ASN A 71 -3.00 20.33 -8.73
CA ASN A 71 -2.40 21.55 -9.27
C ASN A 71 -1.13 21.26 -10.10
N GLU A 72 -0.23 20.42 -9.59
CA GLU A 72 1.01 20.08 -10.32
C GLU A 72 0.73 19.34 -11.64
N ILE A 73 -0.20 18.39 -11.64
CA ILE A 73 -0.63 17.71 -12.87
C ILE A 73 -1.26 18.70 -13.86
N ASN A 74 -2.07 19.63 -13.38
CA ASN A 74 -2.66 20.68 -14.23
C ASN A 74 -1.59 21.62 -14.80
N LYS A 75 -0.55 21.99 -14.02
CA LYS A 75 0.60 22.74 -14.52
C LYS A 75 1.35 21.95 -15.60
N MET A 76 1.61 20.66 -15.39
CA MET A 76 2.28 19.80 -16.38
C MET A 76 1.49 19.72 -17.67
N ARG A 77 0.14 19.65 -17.61
CA ARG A 77 -0.71 19.70 -18.81
C ARG A 77 -0.65 21.05 -19.52
N LYS A 78 -0.65 22.14 -18.77
CA LYS A 78 -0.68 23.51 -19.31
C LYS A 78 0.67 23.91 -19.93
N ASN A 79 1.77 23.51 -19.28
CA ASN A 79 3.12 23.89 -19.69
C ASN A 79 3.72 22.95 -20.75
N SER A 80 3.06 21.85 -21.05
CA SER A 80 3.50 20.92 -22.08
C SER A 80 2.85 21.26 -23.42
N SER A 81 3.67 21.48 -24.45
CA SER A 81 3.20 21.54 -25.85
C SER A 81 2.49 20.23 -26.28
N ARG A 82 2.63 19.20 -25.46
CA ARG A 82 2.13 17.84 -25.66
C ARG A 82 1.37 17.42 -24.42
N LYS A 83 0.03 17.34 -24.51
CA LYS A 83 -0.79 16.86 -23.37
C LYS A 83 -0.26 15.51 -22.88
N PRO A 84 0.16 15.40 -21.62
CA PRO A 84 0.66 14.14 -21.07
C PRO A 84 -0.48 13.11 -20.99
N LEU A 85 -0.12 11.83 -21.07
CA LEU A 85 -0.94 10.72 -20.65
C LEU A 85 -0.85 10.64 -19.11
N VAL A 86 -1.98 10.74 -18.42
CA VAL A 86 -2.02 10.80 -16.95
C VAL A 86 -2.66 9.53 -16.40
N LEU A 87 -1.91 8.80 -15.58
CA LEU A 87 -2.22 7.44 -15.13
C LEU A 87 -2.24 7.34 -13.61
N HIS A 88 -3.08 6.44 -13.08
CA HIS A 88 -3.10 6.05 -11.68
C HIS A 88 -2.97 4.53 -11.55
N ALA A 89 -1.92 4.07 -10.87
CA ALA A 89 -1.55 2.65 -10.83
C ALA A 89 -2.10 1.89 -9.60
N GLY A 90 -3.36 2.15 -9.21
CA GLY A 90 -4.08 1.37 -8.20
C GLY A 90 -3.95 1.89 -6.77
N ASP A 91 -4.69 1.25 -5.86
CA ASP A 91 -4.76 1.56 -4.42
C ASP A 91 -5.10 3.04 -4.14
N ALA A 92 -6.25 3.43 -4.64
CA ALA A 92 -6.77 4.76 -4.43
C ALA A 92 -7.41 4.91 -3.04
N ILE A 93 -8.09 3.89 -2.58
CA ILE A 93 -8.89 3.90 -1.36
C ILE A 93 -8.22 3.08 -0.24
N THR A 94 -8.82 3.15 0.96
CA THR A 94 -8.29 2.53 2.20
C THR A 94 -7.03 3.21 2.72
N GLY A 95 -6.89 3.37 4.03
CA GLY A 95 -5.69 3.85 4.71
C GLY A 95 -5.92 5.00 5.68
N THR A 96 -6.99 5.78 5.56
CA THR A 96 -7.29 6.88 6.48
C THR A 96 -8.75 6.96 6.87
N LEU A 97 -9.04 7.82 7.85
CA LEU A 97 -10.41 8.12 8.28
C LEU A 97 -11.31 8.64 7.12
N TYR A 98 -10.74 9.16 6.03
CA TYR A 98 -11.53 9.50 4.84
C TYR A 98 -12.20 8.28 4.22
N PHE A 99 -11.47 7.18 4.06
CA PHE A 99 -12.09 5.94 3.57
C PHE A 99 -13.11 5.39 4.57
N THR A 100 -12.76 5.32 5.85
CA THR A 100 -13.62 4.79 6.90
C THR A 100 -14.98 5.50 6.94
N LEU A 101 -15.01 6.83 6.78
CA LEU A 101 -16.22 7.63 6.83
C LEU A 101 -16.95 7.74 5.49
N PHE A 102 -16.20 7.91 4.39
CA PHE A 102 -16.79 8.28 3.10
C PHE A 102 -16.76 7.15 2.06
N ARG A 103 -16.14 5.99 2.39
CA ARG A 103 -16.14 4.79 1.55
C ARG A 103 -15.73 5.04 0.11
N GLY A 104 -14.65 5.83 -0.08
CA GLY A 104 -14.06 6.13 -1.38
C GLY A 104 -14.70 7.28 -2.15
N SER A 105 -15.81 7.89 -1.67
CA SER A 105 -16.42 9.03 -2.40
C SER A 105 -15.51 10.27 -2.41
N ALA A 106 -14.77 10.53 -1.33
CA ALA A 106 -13.80 11.62 -1.26
C ALA A 106 -12.66 11.43 -2.27
N ASP A 107 -12.15 10.19 -2.35
CA ASP A 107 -11.09 9.80 -3.28
C ASP A 107 -11.53 9.94 -4.73
N ALA A 108 -12.71 9.38 -5.06
CA ALA A 108 -13.28 9.47 -6.40
C ALA A 108 -13.47 10.92 -6.84
N GLU A 109 -13.96 11.81 -5.96
CA GLU A 109 -14.15 13.23 -6.28
C GLU A 109 -12.80 13.93 -6.55
N MET A 110 -11.77 13.66 -5.76
CA MET A 110 -10.41 14.15 -5.99
C MET A 110 -9.80 13.61 -7.29
N MET A 111 -9.95 12.32 -7.55
CA MET A 111 -9.48 11.68 -8.79
C MET A 111 -10.19 12.28 -10.01
N ASN A 112 -11.50 12.56 -9.92
CA ASN A 112 -12.26 13.20 -11.00
C ASN A 112 -11.76 14.63 -11.31
N LEU A 113 -11.29 15.38 -10.29
CA LEU A 113 -10.66 16.69 -10.48
C LEU A 113 -9.28 16.57 -11.14
N THR A 114 -8.55 15.51 -10.86
CA THR A 114 -7.26 15.21 -11.48
C THR A 114 -7.40 14.81 -12.94
N LYS A 115 -8.53 14.21 -13.35
CA LYS A 115 -8.84 13.77 -14.72
C LYS A 115 -7.77 12.81 -15.28
N PHE A 116 -7.52 11.72 -14.58
CA PHE A 116 -6.67 10.64 -15.11
C PHE A 116 -7.24 10.12 -16.43
N ASP A 117 -6.37 9.75 -17.35
CA ASP A 117 -6.78 9.08 -18.59
C ASP A 117 -7.20 7.64 -18.33
N TYR A 118 -6.49 6.96 -17.41
CA TYR A 118 -6.80 5.60 -16.97
C TYR A 118 -6.40 5.37 -15.53
N PHE A 119 -7.14 4.48 -14.88
CA PHE A 119 -6.91 3.94 -13.54
C PHE A 119 -6.88 2.42 -13.63
N THR A 120 -5.94 1.73 -12.97
CA THR A 120 -5.99 0.28 -12.76
C THR A 120 -6.44 -0.03 -11.33
N LEU A 121 -7.06 -1.19 -11.13
CA LEU A 121 -7.38 -1.67 -9.79
C LEU A 121 -6.10 -2.07 -9.07
N GLY A 122 -6.08 -1.88 -7.76
CA GLY A 122 -5.18 -2.54 -6.84
C GLY A 122 -5.96 -3.42 -5.86
N ASN A 123 -5.27 -4.05 -4.91
CA ASN A 123 -5.91 -4.96 -3.96
C ASN A 123 -6.84 -4.23 -2.99
N HIS A 124 -6.51 -3.01 -2.56
CA HIS A 124 -7.31 -2.26 -1.60
C HIS A 124 -8.64 -1.75 -2.16
N GLU A 125 -8.81 -1.74 -3.46
CA GLU A 125 -10.13 -1.51 -4.07
C GLU A 125 -11.15 -2.58 -3.62
N PHE A 126 -10.70 -3.76 -3.19
CA PHE A 126 -11.55 -4.87 -2.73
C PHE A 126 -11.74 -4.96 -1.20
N ASP A 127 -11.20 -4.07 -0.38
CA ASP A 127 -11.26 -4.19 1.08
C ASP A 127 -12.66 -4.13 1.67
N ALA A 128 -13.54 -3.39 1.02
CA ALA A 128 -14.97 -3.33 1.38
C ALA A 128 -15.83 -4.31 0.54
N GLY A 129 -15.20 -5.32 -0.07
CA GLY A 129 -15.86 -6.30 -0.92
C GLY A 129 -16.35 -5.72 -2.25
N ASN A 130 -17.05 -6.54 -3.02
CA ASN A 130 -17.56 -6.14 -4.34
C ASN A 130 -18.54 -4.96 -4.27
N GLU A 131 -19.38 -4.88 -3.24
CA GLU A 131 -20.32 -3.77 -3.03
C GLU A 131 -19.59 -2.45 -2.75
N GLY A 132 -18.52 -2.51 -1.93
CA GLY A 132 -17.68 -1.34 -1.64
C GLY A 132 -16.97 -0.83 -2.89
N LEU A 133 -16.35 -1.74 -3.65
CA LEU A 133 -15.73 -1.40 -4.93
C LEU A 133 -16.74 -0.81 -5.92
N LYS A 134 -17.91 -1.46 -6.07
CA LYS A 134 -18.97 -0.93 -6.94
C LYS A 134 -19.33 0.50 -6.58
N LYS A 135 -19.55 0.77 -5.29
CA LYS A 135 -19.90 2.10 -4.78
C LYS A 135 -18.83 3.14 -5.10
N PHE A 136 -17.54 2.80 -4.92
CA PHE A 136 -16.43 3.68 -5.30
C PHE A 136 -16.44 3.96 -6.80
N LEU A 137 -16.57 2.92 -7.63
CA LEU A 137 -16.59 3.04 -9.09
C LEU A 137 -17.80 3.81 -9.62
N ASP A 138 -18.95 3.77 -8.94
CA ASP A 138 -20.13 4.58 -9.29
C ASP A 138 -19.87 6.10 -9.14
N TYR A 139 -19.00 6.51 -8.23
CA TYR A 139 -18.55 7.92 -8.10
C TYR A 139 -17.45 8.28 -9.10
N LEU A 140 -16.70 7.30 -9.59
CA LEU A 140 -15.50 7.52 -10.41
C LEU A 140 -15.90 7.79 -11.88
N LYS A 141 -15.38 8.88 -12.46
CA LYS A 141 -15.61 9.26 -13.88
C LYS A 141 -14.41 8.95 -14.79
N ILE A 142 -13.49 8.14 -14.31
CA ILE A 142 -12.24 7.79 -14.98
C ILE A 142 -12.37 6.38 -15.57
N PRO A 143 -11.93 6.15 -16.81
CA PRO A 143 -11.89 4.81 -17.38
C PRO A 143 -10.99 3.88 -16.56
N VAL A 144 -11.55 2.74 -16.14
CA VAL A 144 -10.84 1.70 -15.38
C VAL A 144 -10.41 0.59 -16.32
N ILE A 145 -9.19 0.09 -16.13
CA ILE A 145 -8.64 -1.04 -16.88
C ILE A 145 -8.04 -2.06 -15.90
N SER A 146 -8.35 -3.35 -16.07
CA SER A 146 -7.69 -4.46 -15.39
C SER A 146 -7.87 -5.73 -16.21
N SER A 147 -6.76 -6.36 -16.59
CA SER A 147 -6.74 -7.49 -17.53
C SER A 147 -6.91 -8.83 -16.84
N ASN A 148 -6.39 -8.95 -15.61
CA ASN A 148 -6.32 -10.19 -14.85
C ASN A 148 -7.40 -10.31 -13.76
N VAL A 149 -8.23 -9.28 -13.56
CA VAL A 149 -9.40 -9.31 -12.67
C VAL A 149 -10.65 -9.49 -13.51
N ILE A 150 -11.29 -10.66 -13.39
CA ILE A 150 -12.35 -11.11 -14.30
C ILE A 150 -13.62 -11.37 -13.50
N PRO A 151 -14.58 -10.42 -13.49
CA PRO A 151 -15.89 -10.64 -12.89
C PRO A 151 -16.71 -11.64 -13.70
N ASP A 152 -17.38 -12.55 -13.02
CA ASP A 152 -18.32 -13.50 -13.63
C ASP A 152 -19.47 -12.76 -14.32
N LYS A 153 -20.22 -13.46 -15.20
CA LYS A 153 -21.32 -12.86 -15.99
C LYS A 153 -22.42 -12.24 -15.12
N LYS A 154 -22.63 -12.79 -13.91
CA LYS A 154 -23.66 -12.35 -12.95
C LYS A 154 -23.10 -11.40 -11.87
N SER A 155 -21.80 -11.11 -11.87
CA SER A 155 -21.19 -10.20 -10.89
C SER A 155 -21.76 -8.79 -11.01
N ILE A 156 -22.00 -8.15 -9.87
CA ILE A 156 -22.38 -6.73 -9.81
C ILE A 156 -21.30 -5.79 -10.38
N LEU A 157 -20.07 -6.28 -10.51
CA LEU A 157 -18.92 -5.55 -11.07
C LEU A 157 -18.76 -5.77 -12.57
N LYS A 158 -19.66 -6.55 -13.22
CA LYS A 158 -19.57 -6.83 -14.64
C LYS A 158 -19.71 -5.56 -15.48
N GLY A 159 -18.67 -5.28 -16.28
CA GLY A 159 -18.67 -4.15 -17.22
C GLY A 159 -18.06 -2.85 -16.66
N TYR A 160 -17.66 -2.80 -15.39
CA TYR A 160 -17.04 -1.61 -14.79
C TYR A 160 -15.65 -1.30 -15.33
N TRP A 161 -14.94 -2.29 -15.84
CA TRP A 161 -13.62 -2.09 -16.45
C TRP A 161 -13.41 -2.90 -17.72
N LYS A 162 -12.41 -2.51 -18.47
CA LYS A 162 -11.93 -3.21 -19.67
C LYS A 162 -10.55 -3.78 -19.40
N PRO A 163 -10.13 -4.86 -20.10
CA PRO A 163 -8.80 -5.43 -19.89
C PRO A 163 -7.68 -4.50 -20.34
N TYR A 164 -7.88 -3.71 -21.37
CA TYR A 164 -6.90 -2.77 -21.91
C TYR A 164 -7.60 -1.61 -22.62
N ALA A 165 -6.82 -0.58 -22.93
CA ALA A 165 -7.24 0.52 -23.79
C ALA A 165 -6.27 0.74 -24.95
N ILE A 166 -6.77 1.33 -26.03
CA ILE A 166 -5.95 1.85 -27.12
C ILE A 166 -6.28 3.34 -27.26
N LYS A 167 -5.27 4.19 -27.05
CA LYS A 167 -5.40 5.63 -27.17
C LYS A 167 -4.67 6.12 -28.41
N ASN A 168 -5.35 6.89 -29.27
CA ASN A 168 -4.68 7.57 -30.36
C ASN A 168 -4.00 8.84 -29.84
N ILE A 169 -2.69 8.90 -30.01
CA ILE A 169 -1.88 10.05 -29.64
C ILE A 169 -1.13 10.51 -30.88
N ARG A 170 -1.59 11.59 -31.49
CA ARG A 170 -0.98 12.18 -32.70
C ARG A 170 -0.88 11.21 -33.89
N GLY A 171 -1.93 10.45 -34.10
CA GLY A 171 -1.98 9.47 -35.18
C GLY A 171 -1.40 8.11 -34.83
N GLU A 172 -0.62 8.00 -33.73
CA GLU A 172 -0.06 6.73 -33.26
C GLU A 172 -0.97 6.08 -32.21
N LYS A 173 -1.13 4.75 -32.31
CA LYS A 173 -1.85 3.93 -31.34
C LYS A 173 -0.92 3.58 -30.19
N VAL A 174 -1.29 3.96 -28.97
CA VAL A 174 -0.64 3.55 -27.72
C VAL A 174 -1.57 2.60 -26.97
N GLY A 175 -1.09 1.39 -26.68
CA GLY A 175 -1.80 0.39 -25.89
C GLY A 175 -1.52 0.60 -24.41
N ILE A 176 -2.55 0.45 -23.57
CA ILE A 176 -2.43 0.50 -22.11
C ILE A 176 -3.08 -0.77 -21.55
N ILE A 177 -2.32 -1.62 -20.87
CA ILE A 177 -2.77 -2.86 -20.23
C ILE A 177 -2.88 -2.59 -18.73
N GLY A 178 -3.96 -3.01 -18.07
CA GLY A 178 -4.11 -2.92 -16.61
C GLY A 178 -3.80 -4.25 -15.94
N LEU A 179 -3.11 -4.25 -14.79
CA LEU A 179 -2.92 -5.44 -13.95
C LEU A 179 -3.10 -5.10 -12.48
N ASP A 180 -3.62 -6.06 -11.73
CA ASP A 180 -3.70 -6.08 -10.27
C ASP A 180 -2.82 -7.20 -9.70
N VAL A 181 -2.40 -7.08 -8.42
CA VAL A 181 -1.64 -8.11 -7.69
C VAL A 181 -2.56 -9.25 -7.27
N VAL A 182 -2.33 -10.44 -7.80
CA VAL A 182 -3.26 -11.58 -7.57
C VAL A 182 -3.20 -12.10 -6.15
N LYS A 183 -1.98 -12.32 -5.63
CA LYS A 183 -1.80 -12.96 -4.32
C LYS A 183 -2.39 -12.12 -3.21
N LYS A 184 -1.96 -10.86 -3.07
CA LYS A 184 -2.44 -9.96 -2.02
C LYS A 184 -3.95 -9.73 -2.11
N THR A 185 -4.50 -9.50 -3.31
CA THR A 185 -5.94 -9.29 -3.50
C THR A 185 -6.76 -10.46 -2.96
N LYS A 186 -6.28 -11.71 -3.17
CA LYS A 186 -6.96 -12.92 -2.68
C LYS A 186 -6.74 -13.22 -1.20
N GLU A 187 -5.57 -12.89 -0.66
CA GLU A 187 -5.14 -13.28 0.69
C GLU A 187 -5.34 -12.17 1.73
N SER A 188 -5.24 -10.89 1.31
CA SER A 188 -5.25 -9.74 2.22
C SER A 188 -6.40 -8.74 1.99
N SER A 189 -7.22 -8.95 0.96
CA SER A 189 -8.42 -8.15 0.69
C SER A 189 -9.67 -9.04 0.64
N SER A 190 -10.81 -8.52 0.20
CA SER A 190 -12.11 -9.20 0.28
C SER A 190 -12.85 -9.30 -1.05
N PRO A 191 -12.22 -9.77 -2.15
CA PRO A 191 -12.92 -9.95 -3.40
C PRO A 191 -14.00 -11.04 -3.26
N GLY A 192 -15.15 -10.84 -3.87
CA GLY A 192 -16.22 -11.83 -3.88
C GLY A 192 -15.84 -13.09 -4.65
N PRO A 193 -16.49 -14.23 -4.40
CA PRO A 193 -16.20 -15.50 -5.06
C PRO A 193 -16.53 -15.49 -6.57
N ASP A 194 -17.24 -14.49 -7.04
CA ASP A 194 -17.58 -14.21 -8.43
C ASP A 194 -16.50 -13.43 -9.19
N ILE A 195 -15.35 -13.16 -8.54
CA ILE A 195 -14.18 -12.53 -9.18
C ILE A 195 -13.09 -13.59 -9.36
N LYS A 196 -12.66 -13.78 -10.61
CA LYS A 196 -11.55 -14.66 -10.98
C LYS A 196 -10.30 -13.85 -11.29
N PHE A 197 -9.17 -14.41 -10.93
CA PHE A 197 -7.85 -13.82 -11.17
C PHE A 197 -7.02 -14.75 -12.06
N THR A 198 -6.25 -14.17 -12.98
CA THR A 198 -5.28 -14.88 -13.81
C THR A 198 -3.87 -14.37 -13.54
N ASP A 199 -2.87 -15.22 -13.73
CA ASP A 199 -1.45 -14.90 -13.53
C ASP A 199 -1.04 -13.60 -14.23
N GLU A 200 -0.24 -12.79 -13.56
CA GLU A 200 0.17 -11.46 -14.01
C GLU A 200 1.05 -11.53 -15.27
N ILE A 201 2.03 -12.46 -15.31
CA ILE A 201 2.99 -12.60 -16.42
C ILE A 201 2.29 -13.14 -17.66
N GLU A 202 1.53 -14.22 -17.52
CA GLU A 202 0.77 -14.80 -18.63
C GLU A 202 -0.23 -13.82 -19.20
N THR A 203 -0.90 -13.07 -18.31
CA THR A 203 -1.89 -12.05 -18.73
C THR A 203 -1.23 -10.88 -19.45
N ALA A 204 -0.11 -10.37 -18.94
CA ALA A 204 0.66 -9.31 -19.59
C ALA A 204 1.07 -9.72 -21.01
N GLN A 205 1.65 -10.93 -21.17
CA GLN A 205 2.06 -11.45 -22.48
C GLN A 205 0.86 -11.63 -23.43
N LYS A 206 -0.24 -12.19 -22.92
CA LYS A 206 -1.47 -12.38 -23.70
C LYS A 206 -1.97 -11.06 -24.30
N TYR A 207 -2.06 -10.00 -23.47
CA TYR A 207 -2.61 -8.73 -23.95
C TYR A 207 -1.60 -7.92 -24.76
N ALA A 208 -0.31 -8.01 -24.51
CA ALA A 208 0.73 -7.49 -25.40
C ALA A 208 0.61 -8.08 -26.81
N ASN A 209 0.42 -9.42 -26.92
CA ASN A 209 0.21 -10.11 -28.19
C ASN A 209 -1.11 -9.68 -28.88
N ILE A 210 -2.19 -9.47 -28.12
CA ILE A 210 -3.47 -8.96 -28.66
C ILE A 210 -3.29 -7.57 -29.26
N LEU A 211 -2.62 -6.67 -28.52
CA LEU A 211 -2.36 -5.30 -28.98
C LEU A 211 -1.48 -5.29 -30.24
N LYS A 212 -0.43 -6.09 -30.26
CA LYS A 212 0.46 -6.26 -31.43
C LYS A 212 -0.33 -6.70 -32.68
N ARG A 213 -1.23 -7.70 -32.55
CA ARG A 213 -2.12 -8.13 -33.66
C ARG A 213 -3.09 -7.03 -34.12
N LYS A 214 -3.42 -6.06 -33.25
CA LYS A 214 -4.23 -4.88 -33.59
C LYS A 214 -3.42 -3.73 -34.21
N GLY A 215 -2.13 -3.96 -34.50
CA GLY A 215 -1.20 -2.99 -35.04
C GLY A 215 -0.83 -1.91 -34.02
N VAL A 216 -0.65 -2.29 -32.77
CA VAL A 216 -0.13 -1.43 -31.71
C VAL A 216 1.27 -1.91 -31.35
N ASN A 217 2.25 -1.03 -31.44
CA ASN A 217 3.65 -1.34 -31.15
C ASN A 217 4.28 -0.41 -30.09
N LYS A 218 3.46 0.35 -29.37
CA LYS A 218 3.86 1.19 -28.24
C LYS A 218 2.93 0.84 -27.10
N ILE A 219 3.43 0.09 -26.11
CA ILE A 219 2.60 -0.53 -25.07
C ILE A 219 3.09 -0.12 -23.69
N ILE A 220 2.17 0.40 -22.89
CA ILE A 220 2.35 0.74 -21.48
C ILE A 220 1.60 -0.30 -20.65
N LEU A 221 2.27 -0.87 -19.67
CA LEU A 221 1.64 -1.65 -18.61
C LEU A 221 1.38 -0.72 -17.42
N LEU A 222 0.12 -0.56 -17.06
CA LEU A 222 -0.33 0.13 -15.85
C LEU A 222 -0.65 -0.95 -14.82
N SER A 223 0.25 -1.18 -13.87
CA SER A 223 0.28 -2.38 -13.06
C SER A 223 0.28 -2.07 -11.57
N HIS A 224 -0.53 -2.80 -10.83
CA HIS A 224 -0.48 -2.81 -9.36
C HIS A 224 0.13 -4.11 -8.81
N ALA A 225 1.02 -4.76 -9.56
CA ALA A 225 1.61 -6.04 -9.16
C ALA A 225 2.90 -5.93 -8.32
N GLY A 226 3.25 -4.73 -7.90
CA GLY A 226 4.47 -4.46 -7.13
C GLY A 226 5.75 -4.41 -7.96
N ALA A 227 6.75 -3.67 -7.49
CA ALA A 227 8.01 -3.48 -8.22
C ALA A 227 8.74 -4.81 -8.52
N PRO A 228 8.92 -5.76 -7.58
CA PRO A 228 9.60 -7.03 -7.86
C PRO A 228 8.91 -7.85 -8.95
N LYS A 229 7.58 -7.97 -8.93
CA LYS A 229 6.82 -8.68 -9.96
C LYS A 229 6.93 -7.96 -11.31
N ASN A 230 6.90 -6.64 -11.32
CA ASN A 230 7.05 -5.85 -12.55
C ASN A 230 8.48 -5.89 -13.11
N PHE A 231 9.51 -6.09 -12.29
CA PHE A 231 10.88 -6.37 -12.76
C PHE A 231 10.95 -7.73 -13.46
N GLU A 232 10.26 -8.74 -12.91
CA GLU A 232 10.12 -10.04 -13.53
C GLU A 232 9.37 -9.97 -14.87
N ILE A 233 8.25 -9.25 -14.93
CA ILE A 233 7.49 -9.00 -16.16
C ILE A 233 8.37 -8.32 -17.21
N ALA A 234 9.13 -7.27 -16.84
CA ALA A 234 10.02 -6.57 -17.76
C ALA A 234 11.08 -7.46 -18.41
N GLN A 235 11.49 -8.55 -17.72
CA GLN A 235 12.49 -9.48 -18.19
C GLN A 235 11.92 -10.74 -18.88
N LYS A 236 10.64 -11.06 -18.67
CA LYS A 236 10.00 -12.28 -19.19
C LYS A 236 8.98 -12.03 -20.29
N VAL A 237 8.42 -10.83 -20.39
CA VAL A 237 7.35 -10.47 -21.33
C VAL A 237 7.91 -9.65 -22.49
N THR A 238 7.45 -9.93 -23.71
CA THR A 238 7.84 -9.20 -24.91
C THR A 238 6.78 -8.19 -25.35
N GLY A 239 7.22 -7.05 -25.90
CA GLY A 239 6.35 -6.05 -26.50
C GLY A 239 5.70 -5.08 -25.48
N ILE A 240 6.23 -5.01 -24.27
CA ILE A 240 5.94 -3.96 -23.29
C ILE A 240 7.15 -3.02 -23.23
N ASP A 241 6.91 -1.71 -23.25
CA ASP A 241 7.97 -0.69 -23.33
C ASP A 241 8.16 0.05 -22.01
N ILE A 242 7.03 0.38 -21.35
CA ILE A 242 6.99 1.14 -20.09
C ILE A 242 6.07 0.41 -19.12
N ILE A 243 6.49 0.31 -17.88
CA ILE A 243 5.68 -0.20 -16.76
C ILE A 243 5.55 0.92 -15.73
N VAL A 244 4.32 1.33 -15.47
CA VAL A 244 3.96 2.23 -14.36
C VAL A 244 3.38 1.36 -13.27
N THR A 245 4.09 1.24 -12.14
CA THR A 245 3.74 0.31 -11.07
C THR A 245 3.28 1.01 -9.78
N GLY A 246 2.63 0.27 -8.90
CA GLY A 246 2.25 0.55 -7.52
C GLY A 246 2.41 -0.69 -6.65
N ASP A 247 1.75 -0.74 -5.49
CA ASP A 247 1.72 -1.82 -4.49
C ASP A 247 2.91 -1.86 -3.53
N THR A 248 4.13 -1.60 -3.99
CA THR A 248 5.31 -1.71 -3.11
C THR A 248 5.59 -0.46 -2.28
N HIS A 249 4.96 0.64 -2.58
CA HIS A 249 5.23 1.94 -1.94
C HIS A 249 6.70 2.37 -2.04
N TRP A 250 7.42 1.88 -3.05
CA TRP A 250 8.82 2.20 -3.22
C TRP A 250 8.99 3.60 -3.80
N LEU A 251 9.86 4.38 -3.17
CA LEU A 251 10.33 5.61 -3.78
C LEU A 251 11.34 5.27 -4.88
N PHE A 252 10.91 5.41 -6.13
CA PHE A 252 11.86 5.46 -7.24
C PHE A 252 12.37 6.89 -7.37
N GLY A 253 13.67 7.08 -7.33
CA GLY A 253 14.28 8.39 -7.25
C GLY A 253 15.67 8.42 -7.84
N ASN A 254 16.55 9.20 -7.21
CA ASN A 254 17.93 9.40 -7.66
C ASN A 254 18.81 9.84 -6.48
N ASP A 255 20.11 10.04 -6.76
CA ASP A 255 21.09 10.44 -5.74
C ASP A 255 20.79 11.79 -5.09
N ASP A 256 20.15 12.71 -5.81
CA ASP A 256 19.77 14.00 -5.24
C ASP A 256 18.72 13.83 -4.12
N MET A 257 17.74 12.95 -4.33
CA MET A 257 16.76 12.59 -3.29
C MET A 257 17.42 11.83 -2.12
N ARG A 258 18.40 10.94 -2.39
CA ARG A 258 19.16 10.25 -1.34
C ARG A 258 19.92 11.21 -0.43
N LYS A 259 20.47 12.31 -0.96
CA LYS A 259 21.14 13.36 -0.16
C LYS A 259 20.23 14.00 0.87
N PHE A 260 18.94 14.09 0.58
CA PHE A 260 17.92 14.55 1.53
C PHE A 260 17.45 13.47 2.51
N GLY A 261 18.09 12.30 2.55
CA GLY A 261 17.73 11.19 3.44
C GLY A 261 16.47 10.45 3.05
N LEU A 262 15.98 10.63 1.82
CA LEU A 262 14.80 9.93 1.36
C LEU A 262 15.09 8.45 1.05
N PRO A 263 14.17 7.52 1.33
CA PRO A 263 14.37 6.08 1.20
C PRO A 263 14.24 5.62 -0.27
N VAL A 264 15.16 6.07 -1.13
CA VAL A 264 15.15 5.69 -2.55
C VAL A 264 15.53 4.23 -2.72
N MET A 265 14.58 3.42 -3.19
CA MET A 265 14.70 1.98 -3.37
C MET A 265 15.19 1.59 -4.77
N SER A 266 14.87 2.38 -5.79
CA SER A 266 15.27 2.14 -7.17
C SER A 266 15.44 3.44 -7.94
N GLU A 267 16.14 3.39 -9.08
CA GLU A 267 16.29 4.55 -9.96
C GLU A 267 14.97 4.91 -10.67
N TYR A 268 14.78 6.19 -10.96
CA TYR A 268 13.63 6.68 -11.72
C TYR A 268 14.05 7.24 -13.09
N PRO A 269 13.77 6.50 -14.20
CA PRO A 269 13.22 5.15 -14.33
C PRO A 269 14.29 4.06 -14.17
N THR A 270 13.90 2.84 -13.75
CA THR A 270 14.76 1.66 -13.76
C THR A 270 14.67 0.96 -15.11
N LYS A 271 15.81 0.61 -15.69
CA LYS A 271 15.91 -0.03 -17.02
C LYS A 271 16.10 -1.54 -16.90
N PHE A 272 15.33 -2.28 -17.70
CA PHE A 272 15.48 -3.72 -17.95
C PHE A 272 15.62 -4.02 -19.43
N THR A 273 15.91 -5.27 -19.74
CA THR A 273 15.95 -5.81 -21.11
C THR A 273 14.97 -6.96 -21.21
N SER A 274 14.04 -6.87 -22.15
CA SER A 274 13.07 -7.92 -22.46
C SER A 274 13.70 -9.13 -23.15
N PRO A 275 13.02 -10.29 -23.28
CA PRO A 275 13.58 -11.49 -23.91
C PRO A 275 14.01 -11.32 -25.36
N ASN A 276 13.44 -10.34 -26.08
CA ASN A 276 13.82 -10.00 -27.46
C ASN A 276 14.89 -8.89 -27.56
N GLY A 277 15.53 -8.53 -26.45
CA GLY A 277 16.64 -7.56 -26.41
C GLY A 277 16.20 -6.09 -26.41
N GLU A 278 14.90 -5.78 -26.31
CA GLU A 278 14.42 -4.41 -26.29
C GLU A 278 14.42 -3.82 -24.87
N PRO A 279 14.66 -2.50 -24.71
CA PRO A 279 14.64 -1.85 -23.41
C PRO A 279 13.22 -1.72 -22.87
N VAL A 280 13.04 -2.05 -21.60
CA VAL A 280 11.80 -1.85 -20.82
C VAL A 280 12.12 -0.97 -19.62
N TYR A 281 11.27 -0.01 -19.33
CA TYR A 281 11.48 0.93 -18.22
C TYR A 281 10.35 0.84 -17.20
N VAL A 282 10.73 0.72 -15.92
CA VAL A 282 9.79 0.60 -14.80
C VAL A 282 9.89 1.86 -13.93
N VAL A 283 8.73 2.38 -13.50
CA VAL A 283 8.62 3.53 -12.59
C VAL A 283 7.55 3.31 -11.54
N GLU A 284 7.78 3.83 -10.34
CA GLU A 284 6.81 3.91 -9.26
C GLU A 284 6.77 5.33 -8.67
N GLY A 285 5.59 5.79 -8.25
CA GLY A 285 5.35 7.15 -7.76
C GLY A 285 5.29 7.26 -6.24
N TRP A 286 6.00 6.37 -5.52
CA TRP A 286 5.95 6.29 -4.06
C TRP A 286 4.53 5.98 -3.55
N GLU A 287 4.01 6.82 -2.58
CA GLU A 287 2.78 6.57 -1.85
C GLU A 287 2.11 7.87 -1.37
N TYR A 288 0.85 7.81 -0.92
CA TYR A 288 0.16 8.81 -0.08
C TYR A 288 0.19 10.24 -0.64
N SER A 289 0.03 10.39 -1.95
CA SER A 289 0.04 11.70 -2.62
C SER A 289 1.32 12.53 -2.39
N LYS A 290 2.44 11.88 -2.07
CA LYS A 290 3.72 12.55 -1.77
C LYS A 290 4.48 12.95 -3.01
N LEU A 291 4.38 12.17 -4.10
CA LEU A 291 5.18 12.32 -5.31
C LEU A 291 4.32 12.21 -6.56
N ILE A 292 4.62 13.01 -7.56
CA ILE A 292 4.09 12.90 -8.93
C ILE A 292 5.21 12.42 -9.84
N GLY A 293 5.05 11.25 -10.44
CA GLY A 293 5.98 10.73 -11.43
C GLY A 293 5.79 11.40 -12.78
N LYS A 294 6.90 11.66 -13.49
CA LYS A 294 6.89 12.19 -14.86
C LYS A 294 7.95 11.53 -15.70
N LEU A 295 7.57 11.07 -16.90
CA LEU A 295 8.43 10.54 -17.93
C LEU A 295 8.24 11.30 -19.23
N ASP A 296 9.32 11.66 -19.90
CA ASP A 296 9.32 12.10 -21.29
C ASP A 296 10.02 11.02 -22.14
N VAL A 297 9.28 10.38 -23.04
CA VAL A 297 9.69 9.19 -23.80
C VAL A 297 9.71 9.50 -25.29
N LYS A 298 10.77 9.08 -25.99
CA LYS A 298 10.83 9.09 -27.45
C LYS A 298 10.84 7.66 -27.97
N PHE A 299 9.81 7.29 -28.70
CA PHE A 299 9.69 6.01 -29.42
C PHE A 299 10.18 6.14 -30.85
N THR A 300 10.80 5.09 -31.37
CA THR A 300 11.03 4.89 -32.80
C THR A 300 9.71 4.56 -33.50
N LYS A 301 9.72 4.52 -34.85
CA LYS A 301 8.58 4.01 -35.63
C LYS A 301 8.25 2.55 -35.28
N ASP A 302 9.26 1.76 -34.94
CA ASP A 302 9.12 0.32 -34.64
C ASP A 302 8.65 0.06 -33.21
N GLY A 303 8.44 1.11 -32.40
CA GLY A 303 7.92 1.04 -31.03
C GLY A 303 8.99 1.02 -29.95
N ILE A 304 10.27 0.96 -30.29
CA ILE A 304 11.37 0.87 -29.35
C ILE A 304 11.62 2.23 -28.66
N VAL A 305 11.83 2.22 -27.37
CA VAL A 305 12.21 3.41 -26.59
C VAL A 305 13.65 3.83 -26.95
N LYS A 306 13.78 4.92 -27.70
CA LYS A 306 15.07 5.50 -28.11
C LYS A 306 15.70 6.38 -27.03
N GLN A 307 14.87 7.14 -26.33
CA GLN A 307 15.31 8.05 -25.26
C GLN A 307 14.19 8.17 -24.21
N ILE A 308 14.59 8.21 -22.94
CA ILE A 308 13.69 8.44 -21.82
C ILE A 308 14.34 9.39 -20.82
N LYS A 309 13.52 10.25 -20.21
CA LYS A 309 13.94 11.14 -19.13
C LYS A 309 12.89 11.09 -18.02
N GLY A 310 13.31 10.73 -16.81
CA GLY A 310 12.52 10.80 -15.60
C GLY A 310 12.70 12.14 -14.89
N SER A 311 11.61 12.71 -14.41
CA SER A 311 11.61 13.92 -13.58
C SER A 311 10.46 13.87 -12.59
N PRO A 312 10.52 12.97 -11.56
CA PRO A 312 9.53 12.93 -10.50
C PRO A 312 9.58 14.22 -9.67
N VAL A 313 8.46 14.61 -9.10
CA VAL A 313 8.30 15.87 -8.36
C VAL A 313 7.64 15.63 -7.01
N ILE A 314 8.23 16.19 -5.95
CA ILE A 314 7.69 16.21 -4.59
C ILE A 314 7.31 17.65 -4.24
N PRO A 315 6.01 17.97 -4.07
CA PRO A 315 5.58 19.28 -3.58
C PRO A 315 5.92 19.42 -2.08
N TYR A 316 6.59 20.50 -1.67
CA TYR A 316 6.84 20.83 -0.26
C TYR A 316 6.14 22.13 0.13
N HIS A 317 5.66 22.20 1.36
CA HIS A 317 4.87 23.31 1.86
C HIS A 317 5.75 24.37 2.55
N LEU A 318 5.55 25.64 2.18
CA LEU A 318 6.25 26.76 2.79
C LEU A 318 5.82 27.04 4.25
N ASP A 319 4.62 26.62 4.63
CA ASP A 319 4.10 26.68 6.00
C ASP A 319 4.56 25.52 6.89
N SER A 320 5.48 24.67 6.41
CA SER A 320 6.13 23.64 7.21
C SER A 320 6.81 24.24 8.42
N THR A 321 6.69 23.58 9.57
CA THR A 321 7.37 24.00 10.80
C THR A 321 8.88 23.83 10.72
N PHE A 322 9.36 22.93 9.85
CA PHE A 322 10.75 22.50 9.77
C PHE A 322 11.34 22.05 11.12
N GLU A 323 10.48 21.47 11.99
CA GLU A 323 10.89 21.04 13.34
C GLU A 323 12.20 20.24 13.30
N ARG A 324 13.12 20.62 14.17
CA ARG A 324 14.43 20.00 14.40
C ARG A 324 14.60 19.62 15.87
N LYS A 325 15.66 18.87 16.19
CA LYS A 325 16.10 18.63 17.56
C LYS A 325 17.47 19.29 17.77
N ASP A 326 17.66 19.90 18.94
CA ASP A 326 18.95 20.40 19.38
C ASP A 326 19.88 19.25 19.84
N LYS A 327 21.09 19.56 20.28
CA LYS A 327 22.10 18.60 20.78
C LYS A 327 21.63 17.81 22.02
N ASN A 328 20.62 18.30 22.73
CA ASN A 328 20.02 17.67 23.89
C ASN A 328 18.74 16.87 23.54
N GLY A 329 18.39 16.77 22.25
CA GLY A 329 17.18 16.09 21.78
C GLY A 329 15.89 16.91 21.93
N LYS A 330 15.94 18.16 22.42
CA LYS A 330 14.78 19.04 22.57
C LYS A 330 14.35 19.56 21.20
N LYS A 331 13.05 19.45 20.92
CA LYS A 331 12.43 19.94 19.70
C LYS A 331 12.41 21.47 19.64
N TYR A 332 12.69 22.04 18.48
CA TYR A 332 12.56 23.47 18.20
C TYR A 332 12.14 23.69 16.75
N ILE A 333 11.58 24.87 16.47
CA ILE A 333 11.18 25.30 15.11
C ILE A 333 12.22 26.33 14.64
N PRO A 334 12.97 26.04 13.55
CA PRO A 334 13.90 26.99 12.95
C PRO A 334 13.19 28.28 12.49
N THR A 335 13.80 29.42 12.77
CA THR A 335 13.34 30.75 12.37
C THR A 335 14.48 31.56 11.74
N GLY A 336 14.19 32.72 11.17
CA GLY A 336 15.19 33.62 10.59
C GLY A 336 16.09 32.94 9.56
N GLU A 337 17.40 33.13 9.67
CA GLU A 337 18.39 32.64 8.70
C GLU A 337 18.39 31.09 8.56
N GLU A 338 18.25 30.36 9.67
CA GLU A 338 18.19 28.87 9.61
C GLU A 338 16.99 28.37 8.80
N ARG A 339 15.85 29.04 8.89
CA ARG A 339 14.67 28.70 8.09
C ARG A 339 14.90 29.01 6.60
N GLU A 340 15.46 30.17 6.30
CA GLU A 340 15.80 30.57 4.92
C GLU A 340 16.83 29.64 4.29
N GLU A 341 17.80 29.16 5.07
CA GLU A 341 18.76 28.17 4.61
C GLU A 341 18.10 26.84 4.22
N ILE A 342 17.14 26.36 5.03
CA ILE A 342 16.35 25.17 4.70
C ILE A 342 15.63 25.34 3.36
N LEU A 343 14.97 26.47 3.16
CA LEU A 343 14.27 26.79 1.91
C LEU A 343 15.21 26.88 0.70
N ARG A 344 16.40 27.49 0.88
CA ARG A 344 17.42 27.54 -0.17
C ARG A 344 17.91 26.14 -0.57
N GLU A 345 18.12 25.23 0.42
CA GLU A 345 18.55 23.87 0.13
C GLU A 345 17.47 23.08 -0.63
N LEU A 346 16.22 23.17 -0.21
CA LEU A 346 15.10 22.53 -0.93
C LEU A 346 14.98 23.08 -2.36
N ALA A 347 15.15 24.38 -2.56
CA ALA A 347 15.04 25.04 -3.86
C ALA A 347 16.17 24.68 -4.85
N LYS A 348 17.34 24.18 -4.37
CA LYS A 348 18.44 23.73 -5.23
C LYS A 348 18.09 22.46 -6.00
N SER A 349 17.21 21.61 -5.47
CA SER A 349 16.81 20.38 -6.13
C SER A 349 15.70 20.64 -7.14
N LYS A 350 15.85 20.13 -8.35
CA LYS A 350 14.82 20.17 -9.39
C LYS A 350 13.65 19.18 -9.14
N TYR A 351 13.76 18.34 -8.12
CA TYR A 351 12.77 17.33 -7.76
C TYR A 351 11.82 17.80 -6.66
N PHE A 352 12.11 18.94 -6.04
CA PHE A 352 11.22 19.58 -5.09
C PHE A 352 10.58 20.82 -5.73
N THR A 353 9.30 21.03 -5.48
CA THR A 353 8.57 22.20 -5.93
C THR A 353 7.74 22.76 -4.79
N ILE A 354 7.55 24.08 -4.77
CA ILE A 354 6.67 24.72 -3.77
C ILE A 354 5.26 24.23 -3.99
N ALA A 355 4.69 23.62 -2.94
CA ALA A 355 3.32 23.15 -2.91
C ALA A 355 2.34 24.29 -3.10
N LYS A 356 1.37 24.10 -3.98
CA LYS A 356 0.27 25.01 -4.21
C LYS A 356 -0.98 24.20 -4.50
N ALA A 357 -2.01 24.39 -3.69
CA ALA A 357 -3.27 23.68 -3.85
C ALA A 357 -4.04 24.15 -5.09
N ASP A 358 -4.66 23.24 -5.81
CA ASP A 358 -5.71 23.58 -6.77
C ASP A 358 -6.93 24.11 -6.00
N LYS A 359 -7.45 25.26 -6.40
CA LYS A 359 -8.53 25.95 -5.67
C LYS A 359 -9.81 25.11 -5.56
N LYS A 360 -10.18 24.38 -6.62
CA LYS A 360 -11.39 23.52 -6.60
C LYS A 360 -11.19 22.31 -5.72
N ALA A 361 -10.06 21.65 -5.84
CA ALA A 361 -9.71 20.51 -5.00
C ALA A 361 -9.62 20.88 -3.52
N ALA A 362 -9.04 22.05 -3.19
CA ALA A 362 -8.98 22.54 -1.81
C ALA A 362 -10.38 22.81 -1.23
N VAL A 363 -11.31 23.38 -2.01
CA VAL A 363 -12.70 23.58 -1.58
C VAL A 363 -13.41 22.25 -1.33
N VAL A 364 -13.23 21.28 -2.22
CA VAL A 364 -13.81 19.92 -2.05
C VAL A 364 -13.22 19.27 -0.80
N LEU A 365 -11.89 19.25 -0.65
CA LEU A 365 -11.27 18.66 0.54
C LEU A 365 -11.73 19.32 1.83
N SER A 366 -11.90 20.65 1.84
CA SER A 366 -12.35 21.37 3.04
C SER A 366 -13.75 20.95 3.51
N LYS A 367 -14.66 20.56 2.60
CA LYS A 367 -15.97 19.99 2.96
C LYS A 367 -15.79 18.64 3.66
N TYR A 368 -15.01 17.75 3.07
CA TYR A 368 -14.72 16.44 3.67
C TYR A 368 -13.99 16.57 5.02
N MET A 369 -13.08 17.53 5.17
CA MET A 369 -12.42 17.80 6.45
C MET A 369 -13.41 18.24 7.54
N LYS A 370 -14.38 19.10 7.20
CA LYS A 370 -15.45 19.50 8.15
C LYS A 370 -16.32 18.32 8.55
N GLU A 371 -16.76 17.54 7.58
CA GLU A 371 -17.55 16.35 7.85
C GLU A 371 -16.74 15.28 8.61
N LYS A 372 -15.46 15.07 8.27
CA LYS A 372 -14.54 14.20 9.03
C LYS A 372 -14.48 14.60 10.50
N LYS A 373 -14.38 15.89 10.79
CA LYS A 373 -14.38 16.40 12.17
C LYS A 373 -15.68 16.09 12.91
N LEU A 374 -16.84 16.27 12.26
CA LEU A 374 -18.15 15.97 12.83
C LEU A 374 -18.42 14.47 12.97
N LEU A 375 -18.05 13.69 11.96
CA LEU A 375 -18.29 12.25 11.93
C LEU A 375 -17.30 11.49 12.80
N GLY A 376 -16.11 12.05 13.01
CA GLY A 376 -15.10 11.48 13.90
C GLY A 376 -15.59 11.26 15.33
N ASP A 377 -16.57 12.04 15.78
CA ASP A 377 -17.19 11.93 17.09
C ASP A 377 -18.35 10.91 17.14
N LYS A 378 -18.72 10.28 16.01
CA LYS A 378 -19.74 9.25 16.00
C LYS A 378 -19.28 7.98 16.70
N THR A 379 -20.18 7.39 17.46
CA THR A 379 -19.97 6.12 18.16
C THR A 379 -19.77 4.96 17.17
N ILE A 380 -18.72 4.17 17.40
CA ILE A 380 -18.41 2.93 16.66
C ILE A 380 -18.81 1.67 17.42
N GLY A 381 -18.96 1.75 18.75
CA GLY A 381 -19.38 0.67 19.63
C GLY A 381 -19.27 1.08 21.08
N ASN A 382 -19.72 0.20 21.97
CA ASN A 382 -19.63 0.38 23.43
C ASN A 382 -18.64 -0.61 24.02
N ILE A 383 -17.77 -0.13 24.91
CA ILE A 383 -16.93 -0.99 25.75
C ILE A 383 -17.45 -0.86 27.17
N ALA A 384 -17.81 -2.00 27.77
CA ALA A 384 -18.31 -2.11 29.14
C ALA A 384 -17.32 -2.85 30.03
N GLY A 385 -17.42 -2.69 31.36
CA GLY A 385 -16.59 -3.38 32.34
C GLY A 385 -15.61 -2.45 33.04
N THR A 386 -14.34 -2.85 33.13
CA THR A 386 -13.27 -2.11 33.80
C THR A 386 -12.33 -1.46 32.79
N ILE A 387 -11.53 -0.50 33.23
CA ILE A 387 -10.46 0.09 32.42
C ILE A 387 -9.45 -1.00 32.02
N MET A 388 -9.13 -1.13 30.74
CA MET A 388 -7.97 -1.89 30.28
C MET A 388 -6.75 -0.95 30.24
N PRO A 389 -5.74 -1.15 31.12
CA PRO A 389 -4.55 -0.31 31.20
C PRO A 389 -3.77 -0.29 29.87
N GLY A 390 -3.28 0.88 29.47
CA GLY A 390 -2.44 1.11 28.29
C GLY A 390 -1.66 2.42 28.43
N GLY A 391 -1.04 2.88 27.37
CA GLY A 391 -0.23 4.10 27.37
C GLY A 391 1.12 3.95 28.07
N SER A 392 1.85 5.06 28.23
CA SER A 392 3.24 5.09 28.70
C SER A 392 3.45 4.44 30.08
N ASP A 393 2.47 4.59 30.96
CA ASP A 393 2.59 4.17 32.37
C ASP A 393 2.34 2.68 32.60
N ASN A 394 1.77 2.00 31.61
CA ASN A 394 1.35 0.61 31.71
C ASN A 394 2.07 -0.32 30.73
N ARG A 395 3.21 0.10 30.18
CA ARG A 395 3.92 -0.67 29.14
C ARG A 395 4.48 -1.98 29.63
N ILE A 396 5.09 -1.97 30.82
CA ILE A 396 5.70 -3.13 31.47
C ILE A 396 4.92 -3.44 32.74
N PRO A 397 4.62 -4.72 33.05
CA PRO A 397 4.05 -5.09 34.34
C PRO A 397 4.90 -4.59 35.49
N ASN A 398 4.25 -4.06 36.54
CA ASN A 398 4.91 -3.52 37.74
C ASN A 398 4.02 -3.70 38.99
N THR A 399 4.48 -3.26 40.14
CA THR A 399 3.76 -3.43 41.42
C THR A 399 2.37 -2.79 41.41
N ALA A 400 2.22 -1.62 40.76
CA ALA A 400 0.93 -0.90 40.66
C ALA A 400 -0.02 -1.53 39.62
N ASN A 401 0.56 -2.12 38.57
CA ASN A 401 -0.18 -2.79 37.49
C ASN A 401 0.54 -4.09 37.09
N PRO A 402 0.33 -5.20 37.84
CA PRO A 402 1.04 -6.45 37.58
C PRO A 402 0.70 -7.13 36.23
N LYS A 403 -0.35 -6.69 35.57
CA LYS A 403 -0.77 -7.21 34.26
C LYS A 403 -0.22 -6.40 33.09
N GLY A 404 0.34 -5.21 33.34
CA GLY A 404 0.85 -4.33 32.29
C GLY A 404 -0.25 -3.83 31.34
N SER A 405 0.00 -3.86 30.02
CA SER A 405 -0.93 -3.28 29.03
C SER A 405 -1.97 -4.29 28.55
N VAL A 406 -3.09 -4.40 29.26
CA VAL A 406 -4.27 -5.16 28.82
C VAL A 406 -4.84 -4.55 27.52
N ALA A 407 -4.72 -3.22 27.35
CA ALA A 407 -5.11 -2.53 26.11
C ALA A 407 -4.30 -3.03 24.90
N ALA A 408 -3.00 -3.27 25.04
CA ALA A 408 -2.18 -3.79 23.94
C ALA A 408 -2.54 -5.24 23.57
N ARG A 409 -2.86 -6.08 24.57
CA ARG A 409 -3.44 -7.40 24.32
C ARG A 409 -4.76 -7.30 23.54
N PHE A 410 -5.64 -6.37 23.92
CA PHE A 410 -6.92 -6.19 23.22
C PHE A 410 -6.71 -5.70 21.78
N VAL A 411 -5.80 -4.78 21.55
CA VAL A 411 -5.44 -4.35 20.20
C VAL A 411 -4.93 -5.55 19.37
N ALA A 412 -4.05 -6.38 19.94
CA ALA A 412 -3.60 -7.62 19.28
C ALA A 412 -4.78 -8.54 18.92
N GLU A 413 -5.81 -8.66 19.78
CA GLU A 413 -7.02 -9.44 19.49
C GLU A 413 -7.81 -8.86 18.32
N THR A 414 -7.94 -7.53 18.24
CA THR A 414 -8.63 -6.89 17.11
C THR A 414 -7.89 -7.10 15.80
N MET A 415 -6.55 -7.08 15.83
CA MET A 415 -5.70 -7.41 14.68
C MET A 415 -5.89 -8.87 14.25
N LEU A 416 -5.86 -9.81 15.20
CA LEU A 416 -6.06 -11.24 14.93
C LEU A 416 -7.43 -11.50 14.29
N THR A 417 -8.48 -10.90 14.84
CA THR A 417 -9.85 -11.02 14.34
C THR A 417 -9.96 -10.48 12.91
N GLN A 418 -9.36 -9.32 12.64
CA GLN A 418 -9.38 -8.72 11.31
C GLN A 418 -8.61 -9.59 10.30
N MET A 419 -7.40 -10.05 10.65
CA MET A 419 -6.58 -10.85 9.77
C MET A 419 -7.22 -12.22 9.46
N ARG A 420 -7.90 -12.84 10.42
CA ARG A 420 -8.67 -14.07 10.20
C ARG A 420 -9.91 -13.87 9.32
N SER A 421 -10.36 -12.63 9.16
CA SER A 421 -11.46 -12.30 8.24
C SER A 421 -11.02 -12.21 6.77
N PHE A 422 -9.70 -12.19 6.49
CA PHE A 422 -9.15 -12.27 5.14
C PHE A 422 -9.28 -13.69 4.60
N GLY A 423 -10.31 -14.04 3.93
CA GLY A 423 -10.54 -15.29 3.20
C GLY A 423 -10.12 -16.62 3.89
N LYS A 424 -10.69 -17.73 3.43
CA LYS A 424 -10.46 -19.07 3.99
C LYS A 424 -9.03 -19.63 3.86
N GLN A 425 -8.12 -18.95 3.15
CA GLN A 425 -6.76 -19.44 2.89
C GLN A 425 -5.72 -18.86 3.86
N SER A 426 -6.06 -17.85 4.65
CA SER A 426 -5.15 -17.21 5.59
C SER A 426 -5.40 -17.72 7.00
N HIS A 427 -4.76 -18.84 7.36
CA HIS A 427 -4.73 -19.27 8.76
C HIS A 427 -3.72 -18.41 9.53
N ILE A 428 -4.21 -17.61 10.46
CA ILE A 428 -3.39 -16.78 11.35
C ILE A 428 -3.40 -17.39 12.74
N ASP A 429 -2.25 -17.85 13.21
CA ASP A 429 -2.14 -18.51 14.50
C ASP A 429 -2.20 -17.51 15.66
N MET A 430 -1.48 -16.39 15.54
CA MET A 430 -1.34 -15.40 16.60
C MET A 430 -0.99 -14.02 16.07
N THR A 431 -1.15 -13.01 16.92
CA THR A 431 -0.65 -11.64 16.67
C THR A 431 0.19 -11.13 17.83
N ILE A 432 1.18 -10.28 17.51
CA ILE A 432 2.07 -9.63 18.47
C ILE A 432 1.99 -8.12 18.28
N GLN A 433 1.76 -7.40 19.37
CA GLN A 433 1.67 -5.94 19.43
C GLN A 433 2.66 -5.39 20.45
N ASN A 434 3.47 -4.40 20.08
CA ASN A 434 4.31 -3.67 21.01
C ASN A 434 3.48 -2.65 21.79
N SER A 435 3.72 -2.55 23.10
CA SER A 435 2.95 -1.66 23.97
C SER A 435 3.05 -0.18 23.59
N GLY A 436 4.16 0.24 22.98
CA GLY A 436 4.40 1.60 22.51
C GLY A 436 3.47 2.04 21.39
N GLY A 437 2.93 1.11 20.62
CA GLY A 437 1.93 1.37 19.58
C GLY A 437 0.57 1.79 20.15
N VAL A 438 0.26 1.41 21.41
CA VAL A 438 -1.03 1.64 22.07
C VAL A 438 -0.89 2.80 23.08
N ARG A 439 -1.46 3.96 22.76
CA ARG A 439 -1.12 5.25 23.36
C ARG A 439 -1.94 5.68 24.57
N SER A 440 -3.02 4.99 24.88
CA SER A 440 -3.93 5.33 25.99
C SER A 440 -4.53 4.08 26.63
N ASN A 441 -5.16 4.26 27.79
CA ASN A 441 -6.07 3.26 28.33
C ASN A 441 -7.26 3.07 27.38
N ILE A 442 -7.89 1.90 27.45
CA ILE A 442 -9.19 1.65 26.87
C ILE A 442 -10.22 1.71 27.99
N GLU A 443 -11.00 2.76 28.00
CA GLU A 443 -12.00 3.04 29.02
C GLU A 443 -13.38 2.48 28.66
N PRO A 444 -14.18 2.04 29.64
CA PRO A 444 -15.58 1.71 29.45
C PRO A 444 -16.38 2.96 29.07
N LYS A 445 -16.79 3.02 27.82
CA LYS A 445 -17.60 4.13 27.28
C LYS A 445 -18.12 3.79 25.88
N ASN A 446 -18.93 4.69 25.33
CA ASN A 446 -19.16 4.71 23.89
C ASN A 446 -17.90 5.23 23.17
N TRP A 447 -17.29 4.38 22.38
CA TRP A 447 -16.08 4.69 21.61
C TRP A 447 -16.43 5.35 20.29
N THR A 448 -15.62 6.33 19.88
CA THR A 448 -15.78 7.05 18.62
C THR A 448 -14.64 6.72 17.65
N TYR A 449 -14.78 7.10 16.38
CA TYR A 449 -13.69 7.02 15.41
C TYR A 449 -12.44 7.78 15.90
N ASN A 450 -12.64 8.99 16.45
CA ASN A 450 -11.53 9.79 16.97
C ASN A 450 -10.82 9.12 18.15
N ASP A 451 -11.55 8.41 19.01
CA ASP A 451 -10.94 7.66 20.13
C ASP A 451 -10.04 6.54 19.61
N ALA A 452 -10.47 5.81 18.57
CA ALA A 452 -9.67 4.75 17.97
C ALA A 452 -8.36 5.29 17.36
N TYR A 453 -8.41 6.40 16.64
CA TYR A 453 -7.21 7.02 16.08
C TYR A 453 -6.33 7.74 17.11
N LYS A 454 -6.87 8.14 18.30
CA LYS A 454 -6.05 8.57 19.44
C LYS A 454 -5.34 7.39 20.11
N LEU A 455 -6.02 6.26 20.20
CA LEU A 455 -5.43 5.01 20.74
C LEU A 455 -4.29 4.51 19.85
N LEU A 456 -4.47 4.52 18.53
CA LEU A 456 -3.57 3.98 17.50
C LEU A 456 -3.22 5.07 16.46
N PRO A 457 -2.38 6.08 16.81
CA PRO A 457 -2.19 7.26 15.98
C PRO A 457 -1.13 7.11 14.89
N PHE A 458 -0.42 5.98 14.83
CA PHE A 458 0.75 5.84 13.97
C PHE A 458 0.43 5.37 12.55
N SER A 459 -0.84 5.02 12.28
CA SER A 459 -1.27 4.42 11.00
C SER A 459 -0.40 3.24 10.59
N ASN A 460 0.07 2.45 11.59
CA ASN A 460 0.78 1.21 11.30
C ASN A 460 -0.18 0.27 10.56
N THR A 461 0.34 -0.37 9.53
CA THR A 461 -0.40 -1.40 8.80
C THR A 461 -0.24 -2.76 9.47
N LEU A 462 -1.19 -3.66 9.23
CA LEU A 462 -1.08 -5.05 9.65
C LEU A 462 -0.10 -5.78 8.74
N TYR A 463 0.77 -6.59 9.33
CA TYR A 463 1.86 -7.28 8.65
C TYR A 463 1.89 -8.77 8.98
N LEU A 464 2.12 -9.63 8.00
CA LEU A 464 2.14 -11.08 8.14
C LEU A 464 3.56 -11.62 7.95
N LEU A 465 3.97 -12.54 8.82
CA LEU A 465 5.25 -13.26 8.74
C LEU A 465 5.02 -14.76 8.98
N LYS A 466 5.71 -15.61 8.21
CA LYS A 466 5.78 -17.06 8.47
C LYS A 466 7.07 -17.37 9.21
N MET A 467 6.95 -18.01 10.37
CA MET A 467 8.09 -18.26 11.26
C MET A 467 7.92 -19.52 12.10
N SER A 468 9.02 -20.13 12.47
CA SER A 468 9.01 -21.30 13.37
C SER A 468 8.68 -20.89 14.82
N GLY A 469 8.24 -21.84 15.64
CA GLY A 469 8.00 -21.56 17.05
C GLY A 469 9.26 -21.12 17.80
N ALA A 470 10.42 -21.62 17.41
CA ALA A 470 11.70 -21.15 17.96
C ALA A 470 11.96 -19.67 17.62
N GLU A 471 11.63 -19.25 16.40
CA GLU A 471 11.74 -17.84 15.98
C GLU A 471 10.71 -16.95 16.70
N VAL A 472 9.48 -17.45 16.96
CA VAL A 472 8.48 -16.72 17.76
C VAL A 472 9.02 -16.47 19.19
N LYS A 473 9.60 -17.49 19.83
CA LYS A 473 10.27 -17.32 21.13
C LYS A 473 11.37 -16.26 21.04
N GLN A 474 12.22 -16.33 20.02
CA GLN A 474 13.31 -15.37 19.87
C GLN A 474 12.80 -13.93 19.67
N VAL A 475 11.70 -13.72 18.95
CA VAL A 475 11.05 -12.39 18.82
C VAL A 475 10.66 -11.82 20.19
N ILE A 476 10.07 -12.64 21.06
CA ILE A 476 9.69 -12.18 22.41
C ILE A 476 10.94 -11.91 23.26
N GLU A 477 11.98 -12.76 23.19
CA GLU A 477 13.27 -12.50 23.88
C GLU A 477 13.91 -11.19 23.40
N ASP A 478 13.96 -10.93 22.09
CA ASP A 478 14.49 -9.70 21.51
C ASP A 478 13.77 -8.45 22.05
N ALA A 479 12.45 -8.51 22.08
CA ALA A 479 11.60 -7.42 22.56
C ALA A 479 11.76 -7.17 24.06
N LEU A 480 11.79 -8.24 24.87
CA LEU A 480 12.02 -8.16 26.30
C LEU A 480 13.43 -7.62 26.62
N GLU A 481 14.46 -8.10 25.92
CA GLU A 481 15.82 -7.58 26.07
C GLU A 481 15.88 -6.09 25.81
N PHE A 482 15.30 -5.63 24.70
CA PHE A 482 15.30 -4.22 24.36
C PHE A 482 14.50 -3.38 25.36
N ALA A 483 13.32 -3.85 25.76
CA ALA A 483 12.46 -3.10 26.70
C ALA A 483 13.05 -2.98 28.11
N LEU A 484 13.83 -3.98 28.56
CA LEU A 484 14.32 -4.08 29.94
C LEU A 484 15.78 -3.63 30.12
N CYS A 485 16.56 -3.54 29.04
CA CYS A 485 17.99 -3.27 29.06
C CYS A 485 18.39 -1.96 28.37
N GLY A 486 17.68 -0.85 28.67
CA GLY A 486 18.05 0.50 28.25
C GLY A 486 17.49 0.93 26.89
N GLY A 487 16.64 0.12 26.26
CA GLY A 487 15.85 0.52 25.08
C GLY A 487 14.51 1.15 25.49
N SER A 488 13.63 1.33 24.50
CA SER A 488 12.27 1.83 24.75
C SER A 488 11.41 0.80 25.47
N THR A 489 10.81 1.17 26.61
CA THR A 489 9.79 0.35 27.28
C THR A 489 8.58 0.03 26.39
N GLY A 490 8.37 0.83 25.33
CA GLY A 490 7.35 0.59 24.30
C GLY A 490 7.54 -0.68 23.49
N ALA A 491 8.73 -1.28 23.53
CA ALA A 491 9.00 -2.56 22.89
C ALA A 491 8.33 -3.76 23.57
N PHE A 492 7.93 -3.64 24.85
CA PHE A 492 7.38 -4.77 25.61
C PHE A 492 6.19 -5.41 24.87
N PRO A 493 6.24 -6.74 24.60
CA PRO A 493 5.30 -7.41 23.71
C PRO A 493 4.03 -7.88 24.41
N TYR A 494 2.90 -7.72 23.74
CA TYR A 494 1.61 -8.32 24.10
C TYR A 494 1.06 -9.10 22.91
N SER A 495 0.18 -10.08 23.15
CA SER A 495 -0.24 -11.00 22.10
C SER A 495 -1.69 -11.45 22.21
N ALA A 496 -2.23 -11.87 21.08
CA ALA A 496 -3.47 -12.64 20.99
C ALA A 496 -3.21 -13.96 20.23
N GLY A 497 -3.96 -15.02 20.59
CA GLY A 497 -3.67 -16.37 20.09
C GLY A 497 -2.43 -17.03 20.71
N MET A 498 -1.66 -16.29 21.47
CA MET A 498 -0.48 -16.74 22.21
C MET A 498 -0.47 -16.14 23.61
N ARG A 499 0.09 -16.87 24.60
CA ARG A 499 0.39 -16.37 25.93
C ARG A 499 1.78 -16.83 26.37
N TYR A 500 2.41 -16.08 27.25
CA TYR A 500 3.74 -16.43 27.74
C TYR A 500 3.97 -16.00 29.19
N GLU A 501 4.95 -16.66 29.82
CA GLU A 501 5.48 -16.38 31.14
C GLU A 501 6.97 -16.03 31.00
N ALA A 502 7.41 -14.93 31.64
CA ALA A 502 8.77 -14.47 31.54
C ALA A 502 9.26 -13.81 32.83
N ASN A 503 10.59 -13.84 33.05
CA ASN A 503 11.29 -13.22 34.16
C ASN A 503 11.88 -11.87 33.74
N GLN A 504 11.97 -10.91 34.68
CA GLN A 504 12.69 -9.65 34.51
C GLN A 504 14.18 -9.88 34.20
N TYR A 505 14.79 -10.86 34.88
CA TYR A 505 16.19 -11.22 34.69
C TYR A 505 16.34 -12.51 33.89
N LYS A 506 17.44 -12.63 33.15
CA LYS A 506 17.79 -13.84 32.43
C LYS A 506 18.14 -14.97 33.40
N ASP A 507 17.77 -16.17 33.01
CA ASP A 507 18.21 -17.40 33.66
C ASP A 507 19.69 -17.74 33.35
N LYS A 508 20.15 -18.88 33.83
CA LYS A 508 21.52 -19.40 33.57
C LYS A 508 21.82 -19.66 32.09
N ASP A 509 20.80 -19.87 31.30
CA ASP A 509 20.88 -20.13 29.84
C ASP A 509 20.71 -18.83 29.02
N GLY A 510 20.63 -17.69 29.66
CA GLY A 510 20.50 -16.37 29.05
C GLY A 510 19.10 -16.07 28.53
N LYS A 511 18.07 -16.78 29.00
CA LYS A 511 16.66 -16.65 28.57
C LYS A 511 15.80 -16.00 29.64
N ARG A 512 14.75 -15.32 29.23
CA ARG A 512 13.71 -14.73 30.09
C ARG A 512 12.42 -15.52 30.06
N ILE A 513 12.11 -16.17 28.93
CA ILE A 513 10.87 -16.91 28.73
C ILE A 513 10.92 -18.20 29.54
N VAL A 514 9.95 -18.37 30.44
CA VAL A 514 9.74 -19.58 31.24
C VAL A 514 8.81 -20.54 30.52
N LYS A 515 7.72 -20.03 29.94
CA LYS A 515 6.68 -20.80 29.27
C LYS A 515 6.07 -20.01 28.13
N MET A 516 5.72 -20.68 27.04
CA MET A 516 4.97 -20.09 25.93
C MET A 516 3.96 -21.09 25.37
N GLU A 517 2.73 -20.65 25.17
CA GLU A 517 1.63 -21.46 24.69
C GLU A 517 0.89 -20.76 23.57
N VAL A 518 0.39 -21.54 22.63
CA VAL A 518 -0.44 -21.08 21.50
C VAL A 518 -1.84 -21.65 21.65
N LYS A 519 -2.85 -20.85 21.35
CA LYS A 519 -4.25 -21.27 21.41
C LYS A 519 -4.59 -22.10 20.17
N ASN A 520 -5.00 -23.33 20.38
CA ASN A 520 -5.51 -24.17 19.31
C ASN A 520 -6.89 -23.61 18.88
N GLU A 521 -7.03 -23.25 17.62
CA GLU A 521 -8.26 -22.62 17.12
C GLU A 521 -9.46 -23.58 17.09
N GLN A 522 -9.19 -24.87 16.89
CA GLN A 522 -10.25 -25.90 16.77
C GLN A 522 -10.79 -26.33 18.14
N THR A 523 -9.91 -26.54 19.12
CA THR A 523 -10.27 -27.00 20.46
C THR A 523 -10.48 -25.86 21.44
N GLY A 524 -9.90 -24.67 21.19
CA GLY A 524 -9.88 -23.53 22.09
C GLY A 524 -8.89 -23.69 23.25
N GLU A 525 -8.14 -24.79 23.33
CA GLU A 525 -7.18 -25.11 24.39
C GLU A 525 -5.81 -24.44 24.15
N TRP A 526 -5.06 -24.25 25.25
CA TRP A 526 -3.72 -23.74 25.21
C TRP A 526 -2.71 -24.89 25.16
N GLU A 527 -1.89 -24.92 24.12
CA GLU A 527 -0.87 -25.94 23.89
C GLU A 527 0.55 -25.32 23.95
N PRO A 528 1.56 -26.01 24.50
CA PRO A 528 2.93 -25.54 24.40
C PRO A 528 3.32 -25.23 22.96
N ILE A 529 4.02 -24.11 22.73
CA ILE A 529 4.50 -23.79 21.39
C ILE A 529 5.46 -24.87 20.89
N ASN A 530 5.22 -25.39 19.71
CA ASN A 530 6.12 -26.34 19.04
C ASN A 530 7.20 -25.56 18.27
N GLU A 531 8.46 -25.69 18.67
CA GLU A 531 9.57 -24.90 18.11
C GLU A 531 9.84 -25.16 16.62
N GLU A 532 9.54 -26.35 16.12
CA GLU A 532 9.75 -26.74 14.72
C GLU A 532 8.58 -26.41 13.81
N LYS A 533 7.37 -26.27 14.37
CA LYS A 533 6.15 -25.94 13.60
C LYS A 533 6.24 -24.51 13.06
N MET A 534 5.82 -24.35 11.79
CA MET A 534 5.66 -23.04 11.18
C MET A 534 4.31 -22.43 11.58
N TYR A 535 4.35 -21.19 12.02
CA TYR A 535 3.19 -20.39 12.39
C TYR A 535 3.07 -19.17 11.47
N THR A 536 1.86 -18.73 11.22
CA THR A 536 1.59 -17.43 10.61
C THR A 536 1.35 -16.41 11.71
N VAL A 537 2.25 -15.46 11.82
CA VAL A 537 2.25 -14.42 12.86
C VAL A 537 1.85 -13.09 12.25
N GLY A 538 0.78 -12.49 12.79
CA GLY A 538 0.40 -11.12 12.48
C GLY A 538 1.08 -10.14 13.43
N THR A 539 1.41 -8.95 12.93
CA THR A 539 1.96 -7.86 13.73
C THR A 539 1.71 -6.51 13.04
N ASN A 540 2.23 -5.42 13.56
CA ASN A 540 2.23 -4.15 12.86
C ASN A 540 3.51 -3.95 12.04
N ALA A 541 3.42 -3.20 10.94
CA ALA A 541 4.54 -3.00 10.01
C ALA A 541 5.79 -2.39 10.67
N TYR A 542 5.65 -1.58 11.72
CA TYR A 542 6.76 -0.95 12.41
C TYR A 542 7.70 -1.98 13.06
N ILE A 543 7.16 -2.91 13.87
CA ILE A 543 7.98 -3.94 14.51
C ILE A 543 8.33 -5.09 13.56
N ALA A 544 7.51 -5.37 12.55
CA ALA A 544 7.82 -6.33 11.49
C ALA A 544 9.15 -6.01 10.78
N LYS A 545 9.47 -4.72 10.62
CA LYS A 545 10.73 -4.22 10.04
C LYS A 545 11.90 -4.17 11.05
N GLY A 546 11.78 -4.81 12.21
CA GLY A 546 12.85 -4.92 13.22
C GLY A 546 13.03 -3.68 14.10
N LYS A 547 12.05 -2.75 14.10
CA LYS A 547 12.09 -1.59 14.99
C LYS A 547 11.80 -1.99 16.44
N ASP A 548 12.06 -1.09 17.40
CA ASP A 548 11.91 -1.36 18.84
C ASP A 548 12.59 -2.67 19.30
N GLY A 549 13.75 -3.00 18.71
CA GLY A 549 14.53 -4.17 19.08
C GLY A 549 14.01 -5.52 18.59
N TYR A 550 12.94 -5.59 17.81
CA TYR A 550 12.40 -6.84 17.22
C TYR A 550 13.28 -7.38 16.08
N LYS A 551 14.56 -7.67 16.40
CA LYS A 551 15.59 -8.03 15.42
C LYS A 551 15.23 -9.24 14.58
N THR A 552 14.66 -10.26 15.22
CA THR A 552 14.27 -11.50 14.55
C THR A 552 13.16 -11.27 13.51
N PHE A 553 12.16 -10.42 13.79
CA PHE A 553 11.18 -10.02 12.79
C PHE A 553 11.86 -9.37 11.56
N GLY A 554 12.72 -8.38 11.79
CA GLY A 554 13.42 -7.70 10.70
C GLY A 554 14.37 -8.61 9.91
N LYS A 555 14.95 -9.64 10.55
CA LYS A 555 15.76 -10.67 9.88
C LYS A 555 14.87 -11.51 8.95
N ILE A 556 13.77 -12.05 9.48
CA ILE A 556 12.83 -12.89 8.72
C ILE A 556 12.24 -12.13 7.53
N ASP A 557 11.84 -10.87 7.74
CA ASP A 557 11.33 -10.01 6.67
C ASP A 557 12.35 -9.85 5.52
N LYS A 558 13.64 -9.67 5.84
CA LYS A 558 14.70 -9.55 4.84
C LYS A 558 15.02 -10.86 4.12
N GLU A 559 15.04 -11.99 4.83
CA GLU A 559 15.49 -13.28 4.32
C GLU A 559 14.39 -14.04 3.58
N ARG A 560 13.16 -13.98 4.08
CA ARG A 560 12.01 -14.77 3.56
C ARG A 560 10.87 -13.90 3.05
N GLY A 561 10.92 -12.60 3.29
CA GLY A 561 9.84 -11.68 3.01
C GLY A 561 8.71 -11.79 4.04
N GLY A 562 7.91 -10.74 4.10
CA GLY A 562 6.64 -10.68 4.81
C GLY A 562 5.61 -10.01 3.91
N GLU A 563 4.37 -9.97 4.35
CA GLU A 563 3.26 -9.39 3.60
C GLU A 563 2.69 -8.20 4.36
N ASP A 564 2.85 -6.98 3.82
CA ASP A 564 2.15 -5.81 4.30
C ASP A 564 0.73 -5.85 3.75
N THR A 565 -0.26 -5.82 4.64
CA THR A 565 -1.66 -5.78 4.23
C THR A 565 -2.12 -4.36 3.90
N PHE A 566 -1.33 -3.35 4.23
CA PHE A 566 -1.65 -1.92 4.16
C PHE A 566 -2.95 -1.51 4.89
N LEU A 567 -3.58 -2.40 5.63
CA LEU A 567 -4.74 -2.08 6.48
C LEU A 567 -4.26 -1.46 7.80
N PRO A 568 -4.73 -0.25 8.15
CA PRO A 568 -4.36 0.37 9.43
C PRO A 568 -4.86 -0.43 10.64
N ASP A 569 -4.03 -0.49 11.69
CA ASP A 569 -4.37 -1.11 12.97
C ASP A 569 -5.61 -0.46 13.63
N ALA A 570 -5.78 0.86 13.50
CA ALA A 570 -6.96 1.57 13.96
C ALA A 570 -8.25 1.10 13.29
N GLU A 571 -8.23 0.75 12.01
CA GLU A 571 -9.40 0.21 11.31
C GLU A 571 -9.79 -1.18 11.82
N SER A 572 -8.83 -2.01 12.20
CA SER A 572 -9.09 -3.32 12.81
C SER A 572 -9.83 -3.16 14.13
N PHE A 573 -9.42 -2.20 14.95
CA PHE A 573 -10.09 -1.86 16.20
C PHE A 573 -11.53 -1.34 15.95
N ILE A 574 -11.71 -0.44 15.00
CA ILE A 574 -13.01 0.11 14.62
C ILE A 574 -13.95 -1.00 14.14
N LYS A 575 -13.51 -1.84 13.21
CA LYS A 575 -14.31 -2.95 12.67
C LYS A 575 -14.71 -3.94 13.77
N PHE A 576 -13.76 -4.26 14.68
CA PHE A 576 -14.05 -5.14 15.82
C PHE A 576 -15.21 -4.59 16.68
N LEU A 577 -15.17 -3.31 17.03
CA LEU A 577 -16.23 -2.69 17.84
C LEU A 577 -17.55 -2.59 17.09
N GLN A 578 -17.55 -2.30 15.80
CA GLN A 578 -18.76 -2.24 14.97
C GLN A 578 -19.46 -3.60 14.85
N LEU A 579 -18.68 -4.69 14.75
CA LEU A 579 -19.21 -6.05 14.68
C LEU A 579 -19.79 -6.51 16.03
N ASN A 580 -19.10 -6.17 17.12
CA ASN A 580 -19.49 -6.64 18.46
C ASN A 580 -20.46 -5.70 19.18
N LYS A 581 -20.75 -4.49 18.66
CA LYS A 581 -21.64 -3.43 19.17
C LYS A 581 -21.47 -3.10 20.66
N SER A 582 -21.39 -4.10 21.53
CA SER A 582 -21.06 -4.01 22.96
C SER A 582 -20.07 -5.11 23.30
N PHE A 583 -18.96 -4.73 23.91
CA PHE A 583 -17.85 -5.62 24.26
C PHE A 583 -17.51 -5.45 25.75
N LYS A 584 -17.27 -6.57 26.44
CA LYS A 584 -16.83 -6.55 27.83
C LYS A 584 -15.30 -6.64 27.88
N THR A 585 -14.68 -5.76 28.67
CA THR A 585 -13.23 -5.67 28.82
C THR A 585 -12.58 -6.97 29.28
N TYR A 586 -11.34 -7.21 28.86
CA TYR A 586 -10.49 -8.26 29.39
C TYR A 586 -9.92 -7.86 30.76
N GLU A 587 -9.63 -8.87 31.57
CA GLU A 587 -9.03 -8.68 32.90
C GLU A 587 -7.55 -9.08 32.94
N ASP A 588 -7.04 -9.72 31.89
CA ASP A 588 -5.66 -10.17 31.83
C ASP A 588 -5.00 -9.80 30.48
N SER A 589 -3.66 -9.83 30.45
CA SER A 589 -2.86 -9.42 29.30
C SER A 589 -2.25 -10.56 28.48
N ASN A 590 -2.56 -11.82 28.80
CA ASN A 590 -1.87 -13.00 28.26
C ASN A 590 -0.36 -13.05 28.60
N VAL A 591 0.08 -12.27 29.59
CA VAL A 591 1.46 -12.21 30.04
C VAL A 591 1.51 -12.42 31.55
N ILE A 592 2.28 -13.41 32.00
CA ILE A 592 2.71 -13.57 33.38
C ILE A 592 4.16 -13.09 33.47
N PHE A 593 4.39 -12.00 34.18
CA PHE A 593 5.72 -11.40 34.27
C PHE A 593 6.21 -11.36 35.72
N HIS A 594 7.34 -12.02 35.98
CA HIS A 594 7.97 -12.05 37.28
C HIS A 594 8.99 -10.92 37.37
N PHE A 595 8.62 -9.84 38.02
CA PHE A 595 9.47 -8.67 38.21
C PHE A 595 9.94 -8.57 39.67
N ASP A 596 11.11 -7.96 39.87
CA ASP A 596 11.63 -7.64 41.21
C ASP A 596 10.94 -6.37 41.73
N LYS A 597 10.10 -6.53 42.74
CA LYS A 597 9.34 -5.44 43.37
C LYS A 597 10.24 -4.34 43.99
N ASN A 598 11.49 -4.67 44.31
CA ASN A 598 12.45 -3.74 44.89
C ASN A 598 13.30 -3.01 43.84
N ASN A 599 13.29 -3.51 42.59
CA ASN A 599 14.14 -3.02 41.49
C ASN A 599 13.32 -2.88 40.20
N GLU A 600 12.21 -2.18 40.29
CA GLU A 600 11.36 -1.93 39.09
C GLU A 600 12.15 -1.22 38.00
N VAL A 601 11.89 -1.61 36.72
CA VAL A 601 12.49 -0.96 35.56
C VAL A 601 12.11 0.51 35.56
N LYS A 602 13.11 1.40 35.61
CA LYS A 602 12.88 2.85 35.59
C LYS A 602 12.17 3.23 34.29
N LYS A 603 11.08 3.97 34.40
CA LYS A 603 10.37 4.56 33.26
C LYS A 603 11.33 5.52 32.54
N GLN A 604 11.63 5.28 31.28
CA GLN A 604 12.34 6.22 30.41
C GLN A 604 11.35 7.09 29.64
#